data_1c02fe4f49d3ba2d102e899965647b77
#
_entry.id   1c02fe4f49d3ba2d102e899965647b77
#
_cell.length_a   1.000
_cell.length_b   1.000
_cell.length_c   1.000
_cell.angle_alpha   90.00
_cell.angle_beta   90.00
_cell.angle_gamma   90.00
#
_symmetry.space_group_name_H-M   'P 1'
#
loop_
_entity.id
_entity.type
_entity.pdbx_description
1 polymer ?
#
loop_
_entity_poly.entity_id
_entity_poly.type
_entity_poly.pdbx_seq_one_letter_code
_entity_poly.pdbx_strand_id
1 'polypeptide(L)'
;MGKELEKEKTVIIDDPMTPVPLNQRQHWTAPAFIFGGLEFSVTLLMIGSTLIGAFGLKGIIPVVLFTFICLTWVGNAISGYMGAKTGLSSSVIAKQGFGDKQAKFIIALVIGVISMGWWAVQTSVTGNAFCAVLGIDYTVNRTAWMITTIVAGILFAIPSVIGYSSMKWTDYFAVPGGILLCIVGIYLALKNIGWSNIISYKGSGEISFAAGVTMILGMNVSQFVISADYTRYAKPCWKDNILIPIGIVAIGIPLLFIGAIMGAGNGTADIVAVMENLGFPIWDFLSPIC
;
A
#
# COMPACT_ATOMS: atom_id res chain seq x y z
N MET A 1 -40.67 13.92 30.48
CA MET A 1 -40.43 12.48 30.27
C MET A 1 -39.69 12.32 28.95
N GLY A 2 -38.37 12.57 29.02
CA GLY A 2 -37.47 12.50 27.87
C GLY A 2 -37.07 11.05 27.62
N LYS A 3 -37.33 10.54 26.42
CA LYS A 3 -36.72 9.31 25.92
C LYS A 3 -35.28 9.63 25.54
N GLU A 4 -34.34 9.25 26.38
CA GLU A 4 -32.98 9.03 26.01
C GLU A 4 -32.97 7.88 24.99
N LEU A 5 -32.80 8.24 23.72
CA LEU A 5 -32.43 7.28 22.69
C LEU A 5 -30.97 6.91 22.96
N GLU A 6 -30.76 5.85 23.71
CA GLU A 6 -29.50 5.12 23.74
C GLU A 6 -29.14 4.79 22.29
N LYS A 7 -28.13 5.49 21.77
CA LYS A 7 -27.43 5.07 20.57
C LYS A 7 -26.72 3.77 20.94
N GLU A 8 -27.41 2.66 20.73
CA GLU A 8 -26.79 1.35 20.70
C GLU A 8 -25.56 1.46 19.78
N LYS A 9 -24.38 1.48 20.36
CA LYS A 9 -23.13 1.31 19.60
C LYS A 9 -23.26 -0.05 18.94
N THR A 10 -23.60 -0.05 17.68
CA THR A 10 -23.63 -1.27 16.86
C THR A 10 -22.21 -1.83 16.87
N VAL A 11 -21.98 -2.81 17.73
CA VAL A 11 -20.74 -3.57 17.75
C VAL A 11 -20.71 -4.31 16.42
N ILE A 12 -19.82 -3.90 15.53
CA ILE A 12 -19.56 -4.60 14.27
C ILE A 12 -19.05 -5.98 14.69
N ILE A 13 -19.83 -7.02 14.41
CA ILE A 13 -19.42 -8.40 14.65
C ILE A 13 -18.32 -8.69 13.62
N ASP A 14 -17.08 -8.69 14.08
CA ASP A 14 -15.90 -8.94 13.23
C ASP A 14 -15.57 -10.45 13.22
N ASP A 15 -16.59 -11.27 12.99
CA ASP A 15 -16.40 -12.71 12.78
C ASP A 15 -16.21 -12.98 11.27
N PRO A 16 -15.01 -13.42 10.84
CA PRO A 16 -14.74 -13.70 9.42
C PRO A 16 -15.56 -14.88 8.87
N MET A 17 -16.14 -15.72 9.72
CA MET A 17 -16.88 -16.92 9.33
C MET A 17 -18.37 -16.67 9.10
N THR A 18 -18.91 -15.57 9.63
CA THR A 18 -20.34 -15.24 9.51
C THR A 18 -20.56 -14.08 8.53
N PRO A 19 -21.70 -14.08 7.79
CA PRO A 19 -22.04 -12.99 6.90
C PRO A 19 -22.30 -11.70 7.70
N VAL A 20 -21.76 -10.58 7.26
CA VAL A 20 -22.09 -9.27 7.81
C VAL A 20 -23.56 -8.95 7.53
N PRO A 21 -24.40 -8.68 8.56
CA PRO A 21 -25.81 -8.37 8.39
C PRO A 21 -26.02 -7.11 7.54
N LEU A 22 -27.09 -7.05 6.74
CA LEU A 22 -27.37 -5.94 5.82
C LEU A 22 -27.51 -4.59 6.52
N ASN A 23 -28.06 -4.56 7.73
CA ASN A 23 -28.20 -3.34 8.54
C ASN A 23 -26.87 -2.77 9.08
N GLN A 24 -25.80 -3.57 9.09
CA GLN A 24 -24.46 -3.14 9.48
C GLN A 24 -23.59 -2.76 8.29
N ARG A 25 -24.06 -2.99 7.06
CA ARG A 25 -23.30 -2.68 5.84
C ARG A 25 -23.35 -1.20 5.52
N GLN A 26 -22.19 -0.69 5.12
CA GLN A 26 -21.93 0.71 4.90
C GLN A 26 -22.05 1.10 3.41
N HIS A 27 -22.00 2.38 3.15
CA HIS A 27 -21.89 2.92 1.80
C HIS A 27 -20.54 2.52 1.17
N TRP A 28 -20.47 2.40 -0.15
CA TRP A 28 -19.27 1.96 -0.89
C TRP A 28 -18.02 2.81 -0.61
N THR A 29 -18.19 4.06 -0.22
CA THR A 29 -17.09 4.97 0.11
C THR A 29 -16.25 4.49 1.29
N ALA A 30 -16.84 3.79 2.26
CA ALA A 30 -16.10 3.29 3.42
C ALA A 30 -15.01 2.26 3.02
N PRO A 31 -15.31 1.17 2.30
CA PRO A 31 -14.27 0.27 1.81
C PRO A 31 -13.36 0.92 0.76
N ALA A 32 -13.82 1.92 0.00
CA ALA A 32 -12.95 2.67 -0.90
C ALA A 32 -11.85 3.45 -0.14
N PHE A 33 -12.17 4.06 0.99
CA PHE A 33 -11.17 4.69 1.86
C PHE A 33 -10.16 3.69 2.41
N ILE A 34 -10.62 2.49 2.82
CA ILE A 34 -9.73 1.43 3.30
C ILE A 34 -8.77 1.02 2.19
N PHE A 35 -9.26 0.83 0.97
CA PHE A 35 -8.42 0.51 -0.19
C PHE A 35 -7.39 1.62 -0.50
N GLY A 36 -7.78 2.88 -0.37
CA GLY A 36 -6.84 3.99 -0.49
C GLY A 36 -5.74 3.97 0.58
N GLY A 37 -6.09 3.64 1.82
CA GLY A 37 -5.13 3.45 2.92
C GLY A 37 -4.15 2.32 2.68
N LEU A 38 -4.62 1.18 2.17
CA LEU A 38 -3.78 0.04 1.81
C LEU A 38 -2.77 0.37 0.70
N GLU A 39 -3.16 1.25 -0.23
CA GLU A 39 -2.27 1.71 -1.30
C GLU A 39 -1.23 2.71 -0.84
N PHE A 40 -1.43 3.38 0.28
CA PHE A 40 -0.48 4.34 0.81
C PHE A 40 0.77 3.63 1.34
N SER A 41 1.64 3.23 0.42
CA SER A 41 2.80 2.37 0.69
C SER A 41 4.07 2.92 0.08
N VAL A 42 5.16 2.85 0.85
CA VAL A 42 6.52 3.19 0.39
C VAL A 42 6.93 2.36 -0.82
N THR A 43 6.43 1.14 -0.96
CA THR A 43 6.71 0.26 -2.11
C THR A 43 6.26 0.87 -3.43
N LEU A 44 5.16 1.63 -3.46
CA LEU A 44 4.74 2.35 -4.67
C LEU A 44 5.72 3.47 -5.06
N LEU A 45 6.30 4.17 -4.10
CA LEU A 45 7.38 5.14 -4.36
C LEU A 45 8.59 4.45 -4.98
N MET A 46 8.97 3.27 -4.46
CA MET A 46 10.09 2.47 -5.00
C MET A 46 9.81 2.00 -6.43
N ILE A 47 8.60 1.48 -6.69
CA ILE A 47 8.19 1.07 -8.04
C ILE A 47 8.22 2.28 -8.99
N GLY A 48 7.72 3.43 -8.56
CA GLY A 48 7.77 4.67 -9.33
C GLY A 48 9.21 5.07 -9.69
N SER A 49 10.12 5.04 -8.71
CA SER A 49 11.55 5.33 -8.92
C SER A 49 12.20 4.34 -9.90
N THR A 50 11.86 3.05 -9.80
CA THR A 50 12.35 2.03 -10.73
C THR A 50 11.82 2.27 -12.15
N LEU A 51 10.53 2.53 -12.28
CA LEU A 51 9.88 2.67 -13.59
C LEU A 51 10.32 3.93 -14.32
N ILE A 52 10.60 5.05 -13.63
CA ILE A 52 11.13 6.24 -14.32
C ILE A 52 12.51 5.97 -14.86
N GLY A 53 13.35 5.23 -14.15
CA GLY A 53 14.66 4.82 -14.62
C GLY A 53 14.59 4.02 -15.92
N ALA A 54 13.57 3.18 -16.09
CA ALA A 54 13.39 2.34 -17.26
C ALA A 54 12.67 3.03 -18.42
N PHE A 55 11.60 3.79 -18.15
CA PHE A 55 10.68 4.31 -19.18
C PHE A 55 10.77 5.82 -19.40
N GLY A 56 11.36 6.55 -18.46
CA GLY A 56 11.21 8.01 -18.40
C GLY A 56 9.77 8.42 -18.04
N LEU A 57 9.56 9.72 -17.74
CA LEU A 57 8.26 10.18 -17.23
C LEU A 57 7.10 9.96 -18.22
N LYS A 58 7.34 10.16 -19.52
CA LYS A 58 6.30 9.96 -20.54
C LYS A 58 5.99 8.50 -20.79
N GLY A 59 7.00 7.63 -20.72
CA GLY A 59 6.85 6.20 -20.95
C GLY A 59 6.15 5.46 -19.81
N ILE A 60 6.21 6.01 -18.59
CA ILE A 60 5.52 5.45 -17.40
C ILE A 60 3.99 5.57 -17.51
N ILE A 61 3.47 6.64 -18.14
CA ILE A 61 2.03 6.94 -18.18
C ILE A 61 1.20 5.76 -18.71
N PRO A 62 1.47 5.21 -19.91
CA PRO A 62 0.67 4.10 -20.41
C PRO A 62 0.77 2.84 -19.56
N VAL A 63 1.93 2.55 -18.95
CA VAL A 63 2.13 1.40 -18.05
C VAL A 63 1.24 1.54 -16.82
N VAL A 64 1.26 2.70 -16.19
CA VAL A 64 0.51 2.99 -14.96
C VAL A 64 -0.99 2.98 -15.22
N LEU A 65 -1.45 3.74 -16.23
CA LEU A 65 -2.87 3.82 -16.55
C LEU A 65 -3.46 2.47 -16.96
N PHE A 66 -2.76 1.73 -17.79
CA PHE A 66 -3.20 0.38 -18.17
C PHE A 66 -3.31 -0.54 -16.96
N THR A 67 -2.29 -0.56 -16.10
CA THR A 67 -2.28 -1.46 -14.94
C THR A 67 -3.36 -1.08 -13.92
N PHE A 68 -3.44 0.19 -13.53
CA PHE A 68 -4.42 0.59 -12.52
C PHE A 68 -5.86 0.57 -13.00
N ILE A 69 -6.13 1.04 -14.23
CA ILE A 69 -7.51 1.17 -14.74
C ILE A 69 -8.01 -0.15 -15.32
N CYS A 70 -7.20 -0.82 -16.18
CA CYS A 70 -7.68 -2.01 -16.88
C CYS A 70 -7.53 -3.29 -16.06
N LEU A 71 -6.49 -3.40 -15.23
CA LEU A 71 -6.22 -4.63 -14.48
C LEU A 71 -6.63 -4.52 -13.02
N THR A 72 -6.06 -3.55 -12.29
CA THR A 72 -6.29 -3.42 -10.84
C THR A 72 -7.73 -3.05 -10.50
N TRP A 73 -8.30 -2.07 -11.20
CA TRP A 73 -9.70 -1.70 -11.01
C TRP A 73 -10.64 -2.86 -11.29
N VAL A 74 -10.51 -3.48 -12.47
CA VAL A 74 -11.41 -4.57 -12.89
C VAL A 74 -11.28 -5.77 -11.96
N GLY A 75 -10.06 -6.19 -11.62
CA GLY A 75 -9.82 -7.31 -10.71
C GLY A 75 -10.46 -7.09 -9.34
N ASN A 76 -10.23 -5.92 -8.73
CA ASN A 76 -10.81 -5.58 -7.43
C ASN A 76 -12.33 -5.36 -7.49
N ALA A 77 -12.88 -4.82 -8.58
CA ALA A 77 -14.32 -4.66 -8.72
C ALA A 77 -15.05 -6.03 -8.77
N ILE A 78 -14.48 -6.99 -9.48
CA ILE A 78 -15.06 -8.34 -9.59
C ILE A 78 -14.95 -9.08 -8.25
N SER A 79 -13.77 -9.17 -7.68
CA SER A 79 -13.54 -9.90 -6.42
C SER A 79 -14.22 -9.20 -5.23
N GLY A 80 -14.18 -7.88 -5.19
CA GLY A 80 -14.86 -7.09 -4.16
C GLY A 80 -16.38 -7.23 -4.20
N TYR A 81 -16.99 -7.31 -5.38
CA TYR A 81 -18.44 -7.51 -5.48
C TYR A 81 -18.89 -8.84 -4.86
N MET A 82 -18.07 -9.89 -4.92
CA MET A 82 -18.38 -11.15 -4.25
C MET A 82 -18.51 -10.95 -2.74
N GLY A 83 -17.61 -10.19 -2.12
CA GLY A 83 -17.67 -9.83 -0.70
C GLY A 83 -18.92 -9.04 -0.36
N ALA A 84 -19.20 -7.96 -1.12
CA ALA A 84 -20.38 -7.12 -0.90
C ALA A 84 -21.69 -7.88 -1.10
N LYS A 85 -21.77 -8.78 -2.06
CA LYS A 85 -22.97 -9.58 -2.34
C LYS A 85 -23.24 -10.60 -1.23
N THR A 86 -22.22 -11.30 -0.77
CA THR A 86 -22.36 -12.39 0.20
C THR A 86 -22.24 -11.91 1.65
N GLY A 87 -21.50 -10.86 1.92
CA GLY A 87 -21.11 -10.42 3.26
C GLY A 87 -20.05 -11.31 3.91
N LEU A 88 -19.42 -12.20 3.13
CA LEU A 88 -18.46 -13.19 3.60
C LEU A 88 -17.02 -12.75 3.29
N SER A 89 -16.09 -13.26 4.08
CA SER A 89 -14.65 -13.08 3.83
C SER A 89 -14.17 -13.90 2.63
N SER A 90 -13.04 -13.51 2.07
CA SER A 90 -12.41 -14.16 0.91
C SER A 90 -12.18 -15.65 1.14
N SER A 91 -11.70 -16.03 2.33
CA SER A 91 -11.45 -17.43 2.69
C SER A 91 -12.74 -18.27 2.75
N VAL A 92 -13.84 -17.68 3.19
CA VAL A 92 -15.15 -18.36 3.24
C VAL A 92 -15.76 -18.49 1.84
N ILE A 93 -15.65 -17.45 1.01
CA ILE A 93 -16.10 -17.51 -0.39
C ILE A 93 -15.31 -18.58 -1.16
N ALA A 94 -14.01 -18.69 -0.92
CA ALA A 94 -13.16 -19.68 -1.55
C ALA A 94 -13.59 -21.14 -1.31
N LYS A 95 -14.30 -21.42 -0.21
CA LYS A 95 -14.87 -22.76 0.07
C LYS A 95 -15.84 -23.23 -1.01
N GLN A 96 -16.56 -22.30 -1.63
CA GLN A 96 -17.54 -22.66 -2.67
C GLN A 96 -16.86 -23.12 -3.97
N GLY A 97 -15.67 -22.59 -4.27
CA GLY A 97 -14.93 -22.96 -5.47
C GLY A 97 -13.94 -24.12 -5.25
N PHE A 98 -13.27 -24.13 -4.10
CA PHE A 98 -12.16 -25.07 -3.82
C PHE A 98 -12.53 -26.19 -2.84
N GLY A 99 -13.70 -26.13 -2.22
CA GLY A 99 -14.10 -27.04 -1.16
C GLY A 99 -13.50 -26.69 0.21
N ASP A 100 -14.07 -27.28 1.26
CA ASP A 100 -13.80 -26.87 2.65
C ASP A 100 -12.34 -27.12 3.08
N LYS A 101 -11.80 -28.29 2.74
CA LYS A 101 -10.41 -28.66 3.09
C LYS A 101 -9.38 -27.77 2.40
N GLN A 102 -9.53 -27.56 1.08
CA GLN A 102 -8.58 -26.75 0.30
C GLN A 102 -8.64 -25.28 0.71
N ALA A 103 -9.84 -24.75 0.94
CA ALA A 103 -9.99 -23.36 1.38
C ALA A 103 -9.35 -23.13 2.76
N LYS A 104 -9.50 -24.05 3.70
CA LYS A 104 -8.92 -23.93 5.04
C LYS A 104 -7.39 -24.01 5.04
N PHE A 105 -6.80 -24.93 4.26
CA PHE A 105 -5.37 -25.18 4.32
C PHE A 105 -4.61 -24.41 3.24
N ILE A 106 -5.02 -24.52 1.97
CA ILE A 106 -4.25 -23.95 0.85
C ILE A 106 -4.49 -22.45 0.75
N ILE A 107 -5.75 -22.00 0.73
CA ILE A 107 -6.06 -20.58 0.55
C ILE A 107 -5.61 -19.77 1.76
N ALA A 108 -5.87 -20.24 2.97
CA ALA A 108 -5.41 -19.57 4.19
C ALA A 108 -3.88 -19.50 4.27
N LEU A 109 -3.19 -20.59 3.89
CA LEU A 109 -1.74 -20.61 3.81
C LEU A 109 -1.21 -19.61 2.78
N VAL A 110 -1.79 -19.57 1.58
CA VAL A 110 -1.38 -18.63 0.51
C VAL A 110 -1.56 -17.19 0.96
N ILE A 111 -2.73 -16.85 1.55
CA ILE A 111 -2.99 -15.51 2.09
C ILE A 111 -1.96 -15.17 3.19
N GLY A 112 -1.68 -16.11 4.10
CA GLY A 112 -0.70 -15.93 5.17
C GLY A 112 0.71 -15.68 4.63
N VAL A 113 1.17 -16.48 3.66
CA VAL A 113 2.49 -16.32 3.03
C VAL A 113 2.60 -14.98 2.28
N ILE A 114 1.57 -14.58 1.53
CA ILE A 114 1.54 -13.28 0.85
C ILE A 114 1.65 -12.14 1.89
N SER A 115 0.86 -12.21 2.97
CA SER A 115 0.87 -11.18 4.02
C SER A 115 2.23 -11.08 4.72
N MET A 116 2.87 -12.23 5.01
CA MET A 116 4.23 -12.27 5.56
C MET A 116 5.26 -11.69 4.58
N GLY A 117 5.10 -11.97 3.28
CA GLY A 117 5.95 -11.40 2.24
C GLY A 117 5.89 -9.87 2.22
N TRP A 118 4.67 -9.31 2.24
CA TRP A 118 4.47 -7.87 2.31
C TRP A 118 5.03 -7.26 3.59
N TRP A 119 4.80 -7.91 4.73
CA TRP A 119 5.37 -7.46 6.00
C TRP A 119 6.90 -7.44 5.96
N ALA A 120 7.53 -8.47 5.39
CA ALA A 120 8.98 -8.53 5.25
C ALA A 120 9.54 -7.40 4.37
N VAL A 121 8.89 -7.10 3.23
CA VAL A 121 9.28 -5.98 2.34
C VAL A 121 9.19 -4.64 3.08
N GLN A 122 8.07 -4.35 3.72
CA GLN A 122 7.87 -3.09 4.44
C GLN A 122 8.85 -2.95 5.61
N THR A 123 9.08 -4.03 6.35
CA THR A 123 10.02 -4.05 7.49
C THR A 123 11.46 -3.83 7.03
N SER A 124 11.85 -4.39 5.88
CA SER A 124 13.18 -4.19 5.29
C SER A 124 13.42 -2.71 4.94
N VAL A 125 12.47 -2.07 4.28
CA VAL A 125 12.56 -0.63 3.95
C VAL A 125 12.60 0.22 5.22
N THR A 126 11.82 -0.14 6.23
CA THR A 126 11.86 0.54 7.53
C THR A 126 13.24 0.37 8.20
N GLY A 127 13.85 -0.80 8.11
CA GLY A 127 15.21 -1.05 8.59
C GLY A 127 16.25 -0.16 7.90
N ASN A 128 16.15 0.01 6.57
CA ASN A 128 16.99 0.95 5.83
C ASN A 128 16.82 2.38 6.37
N ALA A 129 15.57 2.83 6.54
CA ALA A 129 15.27 4.16 7.03
C ALA A 129 15.80 4.40 8.45
N PHE A 130 15.66 3.42 9.36
CA PHE A 130 16.22 3.53 10.71
C PHE A 130 17.76 3.57 10.71
N CYS A 131 18.42 2.76 9.88
CA CYS A 131 19.87 2.83 9.73
C CYS A 131 20.30 4.20 9.23
N ALA A 132 19.64 4.71 8.20
CA ALA A 132 19.91 6.02 7.65
C ALA A 132 19.74 7.13 8.70
N VAL A 133 18.66 7.11 9.48
CA VAL A 133 18.43 8.04 10.61
C VAL A 133 19.54 7.95 11.68
N LEU A 134 20.07 6.76 11.92
CA LEU A 134 21.16 6.55 12.89
C LEU A 134 22.56 6.83 12.29
N GLY A 135 22.65 7.27 11.04
CA GLY A 135 23.95 7.49 10.37
C GLY A 135 24.72 6.20 10.08
N ILE A 136 24.02 5.07 10.02
CA ILE A 136 24.62 3.75 9.77
C ILE A 136 24.44 3.39 8.29
N ASP A 137 25.54 3.15 7.60
CA ASP A 137 25.48 2.63 6.22
C ASP A 137 24.99 1.19 6.23
N TYR A 138 23.72 1.00 5.87
CA TYR A 138 23.05 -0.32 5.84
C TYR A 138 23.53 -1.21 4.69
N THR A 139 24.23 -0.65 3.71
CA THR A 139 24.82 -1.43 2.60
C THR A 139 26.09 -2.14 3.03
N VAL A 140 26.83 -1.55 3.97
CA VAL A 140 28.11 -2.06 4.52
C VAL A 140 27.87 -2.79 5.83
N ASN A 141 27.14 -2.19 6.76
CA ASN A 141 26.90 -2.76 8.09
C ASN A 141 25.66 -3.64 8.14
N ARG A 142 25.79 -4.84 7.59
CA ARG A 142 24.73 -5.84 7.50
C ARG A 142 24.13 -6.24 8.86
N THR A 143 24.99 -6.30 9.89
CA THR A 143 24.57 -6.68 11.24
C THR A 143 23.66 -5.61 11.86
N ALA A 144 24.05 -4.35 11.77
CA ALA A 144 23.22 -3.25 12.25
C ALA A 144 21.89 -3.20 11.50
N TRP A 145 21.92 -3.37 10.17
CA TRP A 145 20.70 -3.45 9.36
C TRP A 145 19.78 -4.59 9.81
N MET A 146 20.30 -5.78 10.07
CA MET A 146 19.48 -6.90 10.55
C MET A 146 18.83 -6.59 11.91
N ILE A 147 19.59 -6.03 12.85
CA ILE A 147 19.10 -5.69 14.18
C ILE A 147 17.99 -4.63 14.07
N THR A 148 18.23 -3.55 13.35
CA THR A 148 17.23 -2.47 13.18
C THR A 148 15.97 -2.96 12.47
N THR A 149 16.13 -3.81 11.46
CA THR A 149 15.00 -4.41 10.72
C THR A 149 14.15 -5.32 11.63
N ILE A 150 14.79 -6.19 12.44
CA ILE A 150 14.06 -7.06 13.37
C ILE A 150 13.34 -6.23 14.44
N VAL A 151 14.02 -5.26 15.04
CA VAL A 151 13.42 -4.38 16.06
C VAL A 151 12.25 -3.60 15.49
N ALA A 152 12.42 -2.99 14.32
CA ALA A 152 11.35 -2.27 13.62
C ALA A 152 10.18 -3.21 13.32
N GLY A 153 10.43 -4.40 12.78
CA GLY A 153 9.40 -5.39 12.48
C GLY A 153 8.58 -5.76 13.71
N ILE A 154 9.21 -6.03 14.83
CA ILE A 154 8.51 -6.32 16.09
C ILE A 154 7.68 -5.12 16.54
N LEU A 155 8.24 -3.91 16.56
CA LEU A 155 7.55 -2.72 16.99
C LEU A 155 6.31 -2.44 16.13
N PHE A 156 6.42 -2.53 14.81
CA PHE A 156 5.31 -2.29 13.90
C PHE A 156 4.30 -3.44 13.81
N ALA A 157 4.65 -4.65 14.31
CA ALA A 157 3.68 -5.72 14.49
C ALA A 157 2.75 -5.51 15.70
N ILE A 158 3.20 -4.79 16.73
CA ILE A 158 2.46 -4.58 17.99
C ILE A 158 1.04 -4.03 17.74
N PRO A 159 0.82 -2.96 16.94
CA PRO A 159 -0.52 -2.46 16.66
C PRO A 159 -1.45 -3.51 16.04
N SER A 160 -0.92 -4.36 15.17
CA SER A 160 -1.70 -5.42 14.53
C SER A 160 -2.13 -6.51 15.52
N VAL A 161 -1.26 -6.84 16.49
CA VAL A 161 -1.54 -7.82 17.55
C VAL A 161 -2.56 -7.28 18.56
N ILE A 162 -2.49 -5.99 18.91
CA ILE A 162 -3.42 -5.34 19.83
C ILE A 162 -4.81 -5.21 19.19
N GLY A 163 -4.88 -5.02 17.87
CA GLY A 163 -6.12 -5.02 17.10
C GLY A 163 -6.49 -3.67 16.49
N TYR A 164 -7.67 -3.62 15.88
CA TYR A 164 -8.14 -2.52 15.04
C TYR A 164 -8.01 -1.13 15.65
N SER A 165 -8.32 -0.99 16.94
CA SER A 165 -8.23 0.31 17.62
C SER A 165 -6.80 0.89 17.65
N SER A 166 -5.81 0.01 17.85
CA SER A 166 -4.39 0.40 17.85
C SER A 166 -3.91 0.75 16.43
N MET A 167 -4.30 -0.03 15.45
CA MET A 167 -3.98 0.25 14.02
C MET A 167 -4.50 1.62 13.60
N LYS A 168 -5.74 1.95 13.97
CA LYS A 168 -6.33 3.26 13.69
C LYS A 168 -5.51 4.43 14.25
N TRP A 169 -4.99 4.30 15.47
CA TRP A 169 -4.12 5.33 16.06
C TRP A 169 -2.79 5.45 15.33
N THR A 170 -2.21 4.34 14.91
CA THR A 170 -0.98 4.35 14.09
C THR A 170 -1.19 5.12 12.79
N ASP A 171 -2.32 4.91 12.11
CA ASP A 171 -2.66 5.59 10.85
C ASP A 171 -2.83 7.09 11.01
N TYR A 172 -3.33 7.57 12.15
CA TYR A 172 -3.44 9.02 12.42
C TYR A 172 -2.09 9.75 12.41
N PHE A 173 -0.98 9.06 12.69
CA PHE A 173 0.36 9.61 12.61
C PHE A 173 1.06 9.25 11.30
N ALA A 174 0.93 8.01 10.86
CA ALA A 174 1.62 7.50 9.68
C ALA A 174 1.16 8.19 8.39
N VAL A 175 -0.16 8.36 8.21
CA VAL A 175 -0.70 8.96 6.97
C VAL A 175 -0.30 10.43 6.82
N PRO A 176 -0.50 11.33 7.81
CA PRO A 176 -0.03 12.71 7.70
C PRO A 176 1.49 12.82 7.53
N GLY A 177 2.26 11.98 8.25
CA GLY A 177 3.72 11.92 8.12
C GLY A 177 4.14 11.53 6.71
N GLY A 178 3.52 10.51 6.13
CA GLY A 178 3.79 10.08 4.76
C GLY A 178 3.40 11.12 3.71
N ILE A 179 2.29 11.83 3.89
CA ILE A 179 1.89 12.94 3.02
C ILE A 179 2.94 14.06 3.07
N LEU A 180 3.38 14.43 4.28
CA LEU A 180 4.43 15.44 4.45
C LEU A 180 5.73 15.02 3.75
N LEU A 181 6.13 13.76 3.92
CA LEU A 181 7.30 13.16 3.26
C LEU A 181 7.17 13.25 1.73
N CYS A 182 6.00 12.95 1.17
CA CYS A 182 5.75 13.09 -0.27
C CYS A 182 5.87 14.54 -0.75
N ILE A 183 5.31 15.50 0.00
CA ILE A 183 5.37 16.94 -0.33
C ILE A 183 6.82 17.42 -0.31
N VAL A 184 7.58 17.11 0.75
CA VAL A 184 8.98 17.46 0.87
C VAL A 184 9.81 16.81 -0.24
N GLY A 185 9.56 15.52 -0.53
CA GLY A 185 10.24 14.79 -1.60
C GLY A 185 10.05 15.42 -2.97
N ILE A 186 8.83 15.78 -3.33
CA ILE A 186 8.54 16.49 -4.58
C ILE A 186 9.27 17.85 -4.59
N TYR A 187 9.17 18.62 -3.51
CA TYR A 187 9.81 19.93 -3.43
C TYR A 187 11.34 19.82 -3.64
N LEU A 188 11.99 18.88 -2.96
CA LEU A 188 13.43 18.66 -3.09
C LEU A 188 13.82 18.15 -4.50
N ALA A 189 13.03 17.24 -5.07
CA ALA A 189 13.26 16.78 -6.44
C ALA A 189 13.15 17.93 -7.44
N LEU A 190 12.12 18.78 -7.33
CA LEU A 190 11.95 19.95 -8.20
C LEU A 190 13.07 20.98 -8.02
N LYS A 191 13.53 21.19 -6.78
CA LYS A 191 14.62 22.12 -6.46
C LYS A 191 15.96 21.64 -6.98
N ASN A 192 16.29 20.36 -6.79
CA ASN A 192 17.63 19.81 -7.08
C ASN A 192 17.78 19.32 -8.52
N ILE A 193 16.75 18.69 -9.07
CA ILE A 193 16.77 18.14 -10.44
C ILE A 193 16.19 19.13 -11.44
N GLY A 194 15.12 19.82 -11.07
CA GLY A 194 14.39 20.76 -11.90
C GLY A 194 13.35 20.08 -12.81
N TRP A 195 12.20 20.73 -12.97
CA TRP A 195 11.05 20.19 -13.71
C TRP A 195 11.37 19.83 -15.17
N SER A 196 12.16 20.69 -15.85
CA SER A 196 12.57 20.44 -17.24
C SER A 196 13.36 19.14 -17.40
N ASN A 197 14.28 18.86 -16.48
CA ASN A 197 15.09 17.65 -16.50
C ASN A 197 14.24 16.40 -16.19
N ILE A 198 13.31 16.51 -15.25
CA ILE A 198 12.39 15.41 -14.92
C ILE A 198 11.51 15.04 -16.13
N ILE A 199 10.93 16.03 -16.81
CA ILE A 199 10.08 15.78 -17.99
C ILE A 199 10.88 15.22 -19.17
N SER A 200 12.11 15.70 -19.36
CA SER A 200 12.98 15.25 -20.44
C SER A 200 13.79 14.00 -20.12
N TYR A 201 13.66 13.49 -18.89
CA TYR A 201 14.37 12.29 -18.46
C TYR A 201 14.00 11.10 -19.36
N LYS A 202 15.00 10.54 -20.00
CA LYS A 202 14.85 9.38 -20.88
C LYS A 202 15.18 8.14 -20.08
N GLY A 203 14.25 7.18 -20.06
CA GLY A 203 14.52 5.88 -19.45
C GLY A 203 15.56 5.07 -20.24
N SER A 204 16.16 4.09 -19.57
CA SER A 204 17.17 3.18 -20.18
C SER A 204 16.57 2.27 -21.26
N GLY A 205 15.25 2.01 -21.21
CA GLY A 205 14.58 1.07 -22.09
C GLY A 205 14.83 -0.41 -21.74
N GLU A 206 15.48 -0.70 -20.62
CA GLU A 206 15.85 -2.06 -20.21
C GLU A 206 14.66 -2.92 -19.75
N ILE A 207 13.56 -2.27 -19.35
CA ILE A 207 12.35 -2.96 -18.87
C ILE A 207 11.27 -2.89 -19.96
N SER A 208 10.72 -4.06 -20.35
CA SER A 208 9.62 -4.11 -21.30
C SER A 208 8.31 -3.59 -20.68
N PHE A 209 7.36 -3.14 -21.52
CA PHE A 209 6.02 -2.73 -21.07
C PHE A 209 5.35 -3.79 -20.19
N ALA A 210 5.40 -5.07 -20.61
CA ALA A 210 4.82 -6.17 -19.84
C ALA A 210 5.50 -6.34 -18.48
N ALA A 211 6.82 -6.19 -18.40
CA ALA A 211 7.53 -6.26 -17.11
C ALA A 211 7.15 -5.09 -16.20
N GLY A 212 7.02 -3.85 -16.73
CA GLY A 212 6.53 -2.71 -15.95
C GLY A 212 5.11 -2.92 -15.43
N VAL A 213 4.21 -3.44 -16.26
CA VAL A 213 2.85 -3.84 -15.84
C VAL A 213 2.92 -4.89 -14.73
N THR A 214 3.77 -5.91 -14.88
CA THR A 214 3.91 -6.97 -13.88
C THR A 214 4.42 -6.46 -12.53
N MET A 215 5.33 -5.48 -12.52
CA MET A 215 5.83 -4.87 -11.29
C MET A 215 4.70 -4.18 -10.50
N ILE A 216 3.88 -3.36 -11.15
CA ILE A 216 2.74 -2.69 -10.51
C ILE A 216 1.67 -3.70 -10.12
N LEU A 217 1.32 -4.62 -11.04
CA LEU A 217 0.28 -5.62 -10.81
C LEU A 217 0.67 -6.58 -9.68
N GLY A 218 1.96 -6.94 -9.59
CA GLY A 218 2.48 -7.80 -8.53
C GLY A 218 2.20 -7.26 -7.13
N MET A 219 2.21 -5.94 -6.96
CA MET A 219 1.79 -5.29 -5.73
C MET A 219 0.28 -5.42 -5.50
N ASN A 220 -0.52 -5.18 -6.54
CA ASN A 220 -1.97 -5.08 -6.45
C ASN A 220 -2.71 -6.43 -6.50
N VAL A 221 -2.09 -7.48 -7.07
CA VAL A 221 -2.77 -8.78 -7.27
C VAL A 221 -3.17 -9.45 -5.95
N SER A 222 -2.41 -9.24 -4.89
CA SER A 222 -2.76 -9.73 -3.55
C SER A 222 -4.08 -9.15 -3.04
N GLN A 223 -4.39 -7.91 -3.42
CA GLN A 223 -5.64 -7.25 -3.07
C GLN A 223 -6.84 -7.94 -3.72
N PHE A 224 -6.70 -8.53 -4.92
CA PHE A 224 -7.80 -9.29 -5.55
C PHE A 224 -8.24 -10.46 -4.67
N VAL A 225 -7.28 -11.11 -4.01
CA VAL A 225 -7.56 -12.25 -3.13
C VAL A 225 -8.25 -11.82 -1.85
N ILE A 226 -7.87 -10.68 -1.27
CA ILE A 226 -8.38 -10.18 0.01
C ILE A 226 -9.46 -9.10 -0.13
N SER A 227 -9.84 -8.72 -1.36
CA SER A 227 -10.86 -7.68 -1.60
C SER A 227 -12.17 -7.93 -0.86
N ALA A 228 -12.63 -9.18 -0.83
CA ALA A 228 -13.88 -9.52 -0.17
C ALA A 228 -13.83 -9.30 1.35
N ASP A 229 -12.67 -9.37 1.99
CA ASP A 229 -12.51 -9.14 3.43
C ASP A 229 -12.87 -7.70 3.83
N TYR A 230 -12.66 -6.75 2.95
CA TYR A 230 -13.02 -5.34 3.14
C TYR A 230 -14.39 -5.00 2.60
N THR A 231 -14.74 -5.52 1.42
CA THR A 231 -16.00 -5.16 0.74
C THR A 231 -17.21 -5.90 1.31
N ARG A 232 -17.04 -6.94 2.14
CA ARG A 232 -18.14 -7.60 2.87
C ARG A 232 -18.96 -6.63 3.74
N TYR A 233 -18.38 -5.50 4.10
CA TYR A 233 -19.03 -4.43 4.83
C TYR A 233 -19.74 -3.41 3.92
N ALA A 234 -19.68 -3.55 2.60
CA ALA A 234 -20.41 -2.72 1.66
C ALA A 234 -21.84 -3.25 1.40
N LYS A 235 -22.75 -2.34 1.07
CA LYS A 235 -24.09 -2.71 0.59
C LYS A 235 -24.00 -3.45 -0.74
N PRO A 236 -24.84 -4.48 -0.99
CA PRO A 236 -24.76 -5.34 -2.18
C PRO A 236 -25.35 -4.64 -3.43
N CYS A 237 -24.80 -3.49 -3.81
CA CYS A 237 -25.18 -2.74 -5.00
C CYS A 237 -24.05 -2.80 -6.03
N TRP A 238 -24.26 -3.42 -7.18
CA TRP A 238 -23.23 -3.53 -8.23
C TRP A 238 -22.71 -2.17 -8.69
N LYS A 239 -23.61 -1.21 -8.92
CA LYS A 239 -23.25 0.13 -9.41
C LYS A 239 -22.32 0.86 -8.43
N ASP A 240 -22.57 0.69 -7.13
CA ASP A 240 -21.75 1.30 -6.08
C ASP A 240 -20.43 0.54 -5.90
N ASN A 241 -20.48 -0.78 -5.94
CA ASN A 241 -19.31 -1.62 -5.69
C ASN A 241 -18.26 -1.54 -6.80
N ILE A 242 -18.65 -1.26 -8.04
CA ILE A 242 -17.71 -1.02 -9.14
C ILE A 242 -16.84 0.24 -8.91
N LEU A 243 -17.29 1.15 -8.04
CA LEU A 243 -16.58 2.38 -7.69
C LEU A 243 -15.60 2.18 -6.51
N ILE A 244 -15.70 1.10 -5.75
CA ILE A 244 -14.82 0.88 -4.59
C ILE A 244 -13.33 0.97 -4.95
N PRO A 245 -12.84 0.38 -6.08
CA PRO A 245 -11.44 0.45 -6.46
C PRO A 245 -10.93 1.86 -6.77
N ILE A 246 -11.79 2.88 -6.79
CA ILE A 246 -11.35 4.27 -6.96
C ILE A 246 -10.38 4.68 -5.83
N GLY A 247 -10.53 4.09 -4.62
CA GLY A 247 -9.61 4.33 -3.52
C GLY A 247 -8.18 3.93 -3.87
N ILE A 248 -8.02 2.75 -4.50
CA ILE A 248 -6.72 2.25 -4.97
C ILE A 248 -6.13 3.20 -6.01
N VAL A 249 -6.92 3.55 -7.02
CA VAL A 249 -6.46 4.35 -8.17
C VAL A 249 -6.15 5.79 -7.76
N ALA A 250 -6.99 6.39 -6.90
CA ALA A 250 -6.83 7.77 -6.44
C ALA A 250 -5.59 7.99 -5.57
N ILE A 251 -5.09 6.97 -4.90
CA ILE A 251 -3.87 7.04 -4.09
C ILE A 251 -2.69 6.42 -4.84
N GLY A 252 -2.88 5.25 -5.45
CA GLY A 252 -1.81 4.48 -6.07
C GLY A 252 -1.16 5.20 -7.25
N ILE A 253 -1.95 5.78 -8.15
CA ILE A 253 -1.40 6.52 -9.30
C ILE A 253 -0.58 7.73 -8.86
N PRO A 254 -1.09 8.68 -8.05
CA PRO A 254 -0.30 9.80 -7.58
C PRO A 254 0.96 9.37 -6.82
N LEU A 255 0.85 8.40 -5.92
CA LEU A 255 1.97 7.95 -5.12
C LEU A 255 3.09 7.36 -5.98
N LEU A 256 2.75 6.56 -6.99
CA LEU A 256 3.70 6.03 -7.95
C LEU A 256 4.40 7.15 -8.75
N PHE A 257 3.65 8.16 -9.22
CA PHE A 257 4.25 9.31 -9.90
C PHE A 257 5.12 10.17 -8.98
N ILE A 258 4.77 10.30 -7.69
CA ILE A 258 5.63 10.97 -6.70
C ILE A 258 6.97 10.23 -6.60
N GLY A 259 6.94 8.90 -6.46
CA GLY A 259 8.15 8.09 -6.46
C GLY A 259 8.96 8.22 -7.74
N ALA A 260 8.30 8.29 -8.89
CA ALA A 260 8.94 8.52 -10.18
C ALA A 260 9.64 9.88 -10.24
N ILE A 261 8.98 10.95 -9.78
CA ILE A 261 9.56 12.30 -9.74
C ILE A 261 10.78 12.35 -8.82
N MET A 262 10.67 11.75 -7.62
CA MET A 262 11.78 11.68 -6.66
C MET A 262 12.95 10.85 -7.19
N GLY A 263 12.67 9.74 -7.87
CA GLY A 263 13.66 8.82 -8.42
C GLY A 263 14.35 9.31 -9.70
N ALA A 264 13.83 10.36 -10.35
CA ALA A 264 14.38 10.86 -11.60
C ALA A 264 15.84 11.29 -11.43
N GLY A 265 16.75 10.63 -12.13
CA GLY A 265 18.18 10.93 -12.08
C GLY A 265 18.96 10.37 -10.88
N ASN A 266 18.32 9.70 -9.94
CA ASN A 266 19.00 9.11 -8.76
C ASN A 266 19.62 7.73 -9.03
N GLY A 267 19.23 7.05 -10.09
CA GLY A 267 19.81 5.76 -10.50
C GLY A 267 19.57 4.58 -9.54
N THR A 268 18.71 4.75 -8.55
CA THR A 268 18.38 3.71 -7.55
C THR A 268 16.88 3.56 -7.34
N ALA A 269 16.46 2.33 -7.06
CA ALA A 269 15.10 2.02 -6.65
C ALA A 269 14.88 2.14 -5.12
N ASP A 270 15.96 2.21 -4.34
CA ASP A 270 15.88 2.36 -2.89
C ASP A 270 15.45 3.79 -2.55
N ILE A 271 14.21 3.91 -2.07
CA ILE A 271 13.61 5.22 -1.76
C ILE A 271 14.33 5.93 -0.60
N VAL A 272 14.97 5.19 0.30
CA VAL A 272 15.75 5.77 1.39
C VAL A 272 17.00 6.44 0.82
N ALA A 273 17.74 5.76 -0.05
CA ALA A 273 18.87 6.32 -0.76
C ALA A 273 18.47 7.51 -1.66
N VAL A 274 17.28 7.44 -2.30
CA VAL A 274 16.71 8.57 -3.06
C VAL A 274 16.49 9.79 -2.17
N MET A 275 15.93 9.58 -0.97
CA MET A 275 15.69 10.66 -0.01
C MET A 275 16.99 11.26 0.52
N GLU A 276 17.99 10.44 0.82
CA GLU A 276 19.34 10.89 1.21
C GLU A 276 19.96 11.72 0.10
N ASN A 277 19.95 11.26 -1.15
CA ASN A 277 20.48 11.98 -2.30
C ASN A 277 19.75 13.30 -2.56
N LEU A 278 18.47 13.39 -2.23
CA LEU A 278 17.69 14.63 -2.33
C LEU A 278 17.93 15.59 -1.17
N GLY A 279 18.70 15.21 -0.14
CA GLY A 279 19.02 16.04 1.01
C GLY A 279 17.82 16.26 1.93
N PHE A 280 17.14 15.18 2.31
CA PHE A 280 16.07 15.27 3.32
C PHE A 280 16.60 15.79 4.65
N PRO A 281 15.97 16.79 5.27
CA PRO A 281 16.52 17.51 6.43
C PRO A 281 16.60 16.65 7.71
N ILE A 282 16.01 15.46 7.73
CA ILE A 282 16.10 14.54 8.88
C ILE A 282 17.54 14.13 9.16
N TRP A 283 18.36 14.00 8.11
CA TRP A 283 19.79 13.63 8.24
C TRP A 283 20.62 14.79 8.83
N ASP A 284 20.27 16.02 8.49
CA ASP A 284 20.98 17.20 8.99
C ASP A 284 20.69 17.48 10.48
N PHE A 285 19.51 17.08 10.98
CA PHE A 285 19.15 17.22 12.39
C PHE A 285 19.83 16.21 13.33
N LEU A 286 20.26 15.08 12.80
CA LEU A 286 20.84 13.99 13.59
C LEU A 286 22.37 13.90 13.46
N SER A 287 22.95 14.48 12.43
CA SER A 287 24.41 14.53 12.21
C SER A 287 25.21 15.23 13.31
N PRO A 288 24.69 16.20 14.11
CA PRO A 288 25.43 16.77 15.24
C PRO A 288 25.43 15.90 16.51
N ILE A 289 24.71 14.76 16.51
CA ILE A 289 24.56 13.91 17.71
C ILE A 289 25.51 12.67 17.62
N CYS A 290 26.12 12.45 16.48
CA CYS A 290 27.22 11.52 16.26
C CYS A 290 28.54 12.27 16.08
#